data_49ec4740dc79c6b53d9bb52738f9b703
#
_entry.id   49ec4740dc79c6b53d9bb52738f9b703
#
_cell.length_a   1.000
_cell.length_b   1.000
_cell.length_c   1.000
_cell.angle_alpha   90.00
_cell.angle_beta   90.00
_cell.angle_gamma   90.00
#
_symmetry.space_group_name_H-M   'P 1'
#
loop_
_entity.id
_entity.type
_entity.pdbx_description
1 polymer ?
#
loop_
_entity_poly.entity_id
_entity_poly.type
_entity_poly.pdbx_seq_one_letter_code
_entity_poly.pdbx_strand_id
1 'polypeptide(L)'
;MERKNAWKEYTEAENSELEKLNESYRKFLDAGKTERECVKQAVAMAEAAGYLDLKKVIEEGKQVKAGDKLYAVNMKKSLALFQIGKQPLEKGMAILGAHIDSPRLDIKQNPLYEDTELAYLDTHYYGGIKKYQWVTLPLAIHGVIAKKDGTVQDIIIGEKEDDPVLVISDLVLHLSQQQIEKKAGVVVEGEGLDILVATKPLTGNDELEKEEKELVKAAVVQFLKENLDMEEEDFLSAELEIVPAGKARDCGLDRSMVIGYGQ
;
A
#
# COMPACT_ATOMS: atom_id res chain seq x y z
N MET A 1 30.24 7.81 -22.78
CA MET A 1 29.93 9.14 -22.23
C MET A 1 30.05 9.04 -20.71
N GLU A 2 31.07 9.60 -20.10
CA GLU A 2 31.14 9.73 -18.64
C GLU A 2 30.12 10.80 -18.22
N ARG A 3 29.18 10.41 -17.37
CA ARG A 3 28.27 11.35 -16.72
C ARG A 3 28.97 11.96 -15.51
N LYS A 4 28.96 13.27 -15.41
CA LYS A 4 29.44 13.94 -14.22
C LYS A 4 28.55 13.67 -13.03
N ASN A 5 29.12 13.63 -11.84
CA ASN A 5 28.36 13.51 -10.60
C ASN A 5 27.63 14.83 -10.32
N ALA A 6 26.29 14.82 -10.33
CA ALA A 6 25.46 15.99 -10.16
C ALA A 6 25.73 16.76 -8.84
N TRP A 7 26.06 16.07 -7.76
CA TRP A 7 26.42 16.69 -6.48
C TRP A 7 27.59 17.66 -6.54
N LYS A 8 28.47 17.53 -7.57
CA LYS A 8 29.61 18.43 -7.77
C LYS A 8 29.24 19.72 -8.51
N GLU A 9 28.04 19.76 -9.09
CA GLU A 9 27.59 20.86 -9.96
C GLU A 9 26.42 21.65 -9.36
N TYR A 10 25.73 21.12 -8.36
CA TYR A 10 24.61 21.80 -7.68
C TYR A 10 25.11 23.02 -6.89
N THR A 11 24.41 24.13 -7.09
CA THR A 11 24.53 25.32 -6.28
C THR A 11 23.80 25.16 -4.94
N GLU A 12 24.05 26.05 -3.98
CA GLU A 12 23.32 26.06 -2.70
C GLU A 12 21.81 26.24 -2.89
N ALA A 13 21.39 27.03 -3.87
CA ALA A 13 19.96 27.20 -4.17
C ALA A 13 19.33 25.92 -4.71
N GLU A 14 19.99 25.23 -5.65
CA GLU A 14 19.53 23.94 -6.18
C GLU A 14 19.51 22.85 -5.12
N ASN A 15 20.48 22.80 -4.22
CA ASN A 15 20.48 21.88 -3.09
C ASN A 15 19.28 22.17 -2.15
N SER A 16 18.96 23.44 -1.89
CA SER A 16 17.80 23.80 -1.07
C SER A 16 16.46 23.37 -1.72
N GLU A 17 16.35 23.50 -3.05
CA GLU A 17 15.18 23.03 -3.79
C GLU A 17 15.09 21.49 -3.80
N LEU A 18 16.22 20.81 -3.96
CA LEU A 18 16.32 19.36 -3.88
C LEU A 18 15.82 18.83 -2.53
N GLU A 19 16.22 19.47 -1.41
CA GLU A 19 15.78 19.05 -0.08
C GLU A 19 14.28 19.25 0.12
N LYS A 20 13.69 20.32 -0.39
CA LYS A 20 12.23 20.53 -0.37
C LYS A 20 11.51 19.46 -1.19
N LEU A 21 12.02 19.13 -2.36
CA LEU A 21 11.48 18.05 -3.20
C LEU A 21 11.59 16.71 -2.50
N ASN A 22 12.74 16.40 -1.90
CA ASN A 22 12.97 15.18 -1.14
C ASN A 22 11.98 15.05 0.03
N GLU A 23 11.78 16.10 0.80
CA GLU A 23 10.81 16.11 1.91
C GLU A 23 9.38 15.87 1.40
N SER A 24 8.98 16.53 0.32
CA SER A 24 7.68 16.35 -0.32
C SER A 24 7.50 14.92 -0.83
N TYR A 25 8.53 14.36 -1.46
CA TYR A 25 8.51 12.99 -1.99
C TYR A 25 8.39 11.94 -0.87
N ARG A 26 9.15 12.07 0.22
CA ARG A 26 9.02 11.17 1.38
C ARG A 26 7.62 11.22 1.98
N LYS A 27 7.02 12.41 2.12
CA LYS A 27 5.63 12.55 2.58
C LYS A 27 4.63 11.86 1.64
N PHE A 28 4.88 11.96 0.32
CA PHE A 28 4.05 11.27 -0.67
C PHE A 28 4.17 9.74 -0.53
N LEU A 29 5.39 9.20 -0.40
CA LEU A 29 5.62 7.77 -0.18
C LEU A 29 4.93 7.26 1.10
N ASP A 30 5.00 8.03 2.19
CA ASP A 30 4.39 7.66 3.47
C ASP A 30 2.86 7.62 3.40
N ALA A 31 2.25 8.47 2.58
CA ALA A 31 0.80 8.62 2.48
C ALA A 31 0.18 7.92 1.25
N GLY A 32 1.01 7.36 0.37
CA GLY A 32 0.60 6.76 -0.90
C GLY A 32 1.21 5.39 -1.12
N LYS A 33 0.93 4.43 -0.26
CA LYS A 33 1.45 3.06 -0.37
C LYS A 33 0.65 2.17 -1.31
N THR A 34 -0.59 2.55 -1.60
CA THR A 34 -1.50 1.84 -2.51
C THR A 34 -1.96 2.78 -3.64
N GLU A 35 -2.50 2.22 -4.73
CA GLU A 35 -3.01 3.04 -5.84
C GLU A 35 -4.10 4.03 -5.38
N ARG A 36 -4.99 3.60 -4.47
CA ARG A 36 -6.04 4.46 -3.90
C ARG A 36 -5.48 5.63 -3.14
N GLU A 37 -4.46 5.37 -2.34
CA GLU A 37 -3.77 6.39 -1.56
C GLU A 37 -2.97 7.33 -2.46
N CYS A 38 -2.26 6.81 -3.48
CA CYS A 38 -1.57 7.62 -4.48
C CYS A 38 -2.54 8.56 -5.19
N VAL A 39 -3.71 8.06 -5.65
CA VAL A 39 -4.74 8.91 -6.27
C VAL A 39 -5.23 9.97 -5.31
N LYS A 40 -5.49 9.63 -4.04
CA LYS A 40 -5.94 10.57 -3.00
C LYS A 40 -4.91 11.70 -2.79
N GLN A 41 -3.63 11.36 -2.70
CA GLN A 41 -2.54 12.35 -2.59
C GLN A 41 -2.42 13.21 -3.85
N ALA A 42 -2.44 12.59 -5.03
CA ALA A 42 -2.31 13.30 -6.30
C ALA A 42 -3.51 14.24 -6.55
N VAL A 43 -4.73 13.86 -6.17
CA VAL A 43 -5.90 14.74 -6.22
C VAL A 43 -5.72 15.94 -5.30
N ALA A 44 -5.30 15.75 -4.06
CA ALA A 44 -5.05 16.85 -3.12
C ALA A 44 -3.98 17.83 -3.66
N MET A 45 -2.90 17.30 -4.25
CA MET A 45 -1.87 18.12 -4.91
C MET A 45 -2.42 18.87 -6.12
N ALA A 46 -3.24 18.22 -6.95
CA ALA A 46 -3.87 18.82 -8.11
C ALA A 46 -4.82 19.97 -7.70
N GLU A 47 -5.68 19.74 -6.70
CA GLU A 47 -6.59 20.78 -6.19
C GLU A 47 -5.81 21.98 -5.64
N ALA A 48 -4.74 21.73 -4.87
CA ALA A 48 -3.86 22.79 -4.39
C ALA A 48 -3.18 23.58 -5.54
N ALA A 49 -2.94 22.93 -6.70
CA ALA A 49 -2.43 23.55 -7.90
C ALA A 49 -3.52 24.20 -8.80
N GLY A 50 -4.77 24.21 -8.34
CA GLY A 50 -5.90 24.85 -9.03
C GLY A 50 -6.59 23.99 -10.08
N TYR A 51 -6.43 22.68 -10.03
CA TYR A 51 -7.22 21.75 -10.85
C TYR A 51 -8.64 21.60 -10.29
N LEU A 52 -9.61 21.51 -11.16
CA LEU A 52 -11.03 21.32 -10.83
C LEU A 52 -11.48 19.91 -11.21
N ASP A 53 -12.35 19.34 -10.42
CA ASP A 53 -12.99 18.04 -10.72
C ASP A 53 -13.82 18.16 -12.00
N LEU A 54 -13.44 17.41 -13.03
CA LEU A 54 -14.13 17.41 -14.34
C LEU A 54 -15.60 17.02 -14.19
N LYS A 55 -15.93 16.08 -13.29
CA LYS A 55 -17.31 15.68 -13.06
C LYS A 55 -18.15 16.86 -12.56
N LYS A 56 -17.66 17.61 -11.59
CA LYS A 56 -18.33 18.82 -11.07
C LYS A 56 -18.47 19.90 -12.14
N VAL A 57 -17.44 20.11 -12.96
CA VAL A 57 -17.46 21.07 -14.07
C VAL A 57 -18.56 20.72 -15.08
N ILE A 58 -18.73 19.43 -15.40
CA ILE A 58 -19.80 18.94 -16.29
C ILE A 58 -21.18 19.11 -15.63
N GLU A 59 -21.36 18.73 -14.39
CA GLU A 59 -22.63 18.87 -13.64
C GLU A 59 -23.08 20.33 -13.53
N GLU A 60 -22.16 21.25 -13.38
CA GLU A 60 -22.41 22.69 -13.32
C GLU A 60 -22.60 23.35 -14.72
N GLY A 61 -22.41 22.58 -15.79
CA GLY A 61 -22.52 23.08 -17.16
C GLY A 61 -21.49 24.16 -17.53
N LYS A 62 -20.35 24.19 -16.84
CA LYS A 62 -19.28 25.14 -17.10
C LYS A 62 -18.59 24.86 -18.43
N GLN A 63 -18.37 25.90 -19.22
CA GLN A 63 -17.58 25.78 -20.43
C GLN A 63 -16.08 25.77 -20.11
N VAL A 64 -15.38 24.80 -20.67
CA VAL A 64 -13.93 24.65 -20.55
C VAL A 64 -13.24 25.53 -21.59
N LYS A 65 -12.20 26.24 -21.19
CA LYS A 65 -11.41 27.17 -22.05
C LYS A 65 -9.91 26.93 -21.90
N ALA A 66 -9.16 27.48 -22.83
CA ALA A 66 -7.70 27.44 -22.82
C ALA A 66 -7.12 27.98 -21.49
N GLY A 67 -6.25 27.21 -20.88
CA GLY A 67 -5.63 27.51 -19.58
C GLY A 67 -6.31 26.82 -18.39
N ASP A 68 -7.53 26.27 -18.54
CA ASP A 68 -8.20 25.54 -17.47
C ASP A 68 -7.45 24.26 -17.12
N LYS A 69 -7.48 23.92 -15.85
CA LYS A 69 -6.88 22.72 -15.27
C LYS A 69 -7.98 21.84 -14.71
N LEU A 70 -8.03 20.60 -15.16
CA LEU A 70 -9.08 19.65 -14.77
C LEU A 70 -8.46 18.33 -14.34
N TYR A 71 -9.14 17.62 -13.45
CA TYR A 71 -8.79 16.23 -13.16
C TYR A 71 -10.00 15.32 -13.25
N ALA A 72 -9.74 14.06 -13.57
CA ALA A 72 -10.75 13.00 -13.55
C ALA A 72 -10.19 11.77 -12.83
N VAL A 73 -10.96 11.25 -11.89
CA VAL A 73 -10.64 10.01 -11.15
C VAL A 73 -11.50 8.88 -11.69
N ASN A 74 -10.88 7.74 -11.96
CA ASN A 74 -11.59 6.52 -12.33
C ASN A 74 -11.41 5.46 -11.24
N MET A 75 -12.52 4.97 -10.67
CA MET A 75 -12.62 3.91 -9.65
C MET A 75 -11.72 4.13 -8.42
N LYS A 76 -11.30 5.36 -8.16
CA LYS A 76 -10.34 5.75 -7.12
C LYS A 76 -8.95 5.11 -7.26
N LYS A 77 -8.62 4.50 -8.41
CA LYS A 77 -7.36 3.78 -8.66
C LYS A 77 -6.57 4.33 -9.85
N SER A 78 -7.14 5.25 -10.62
CA SER A 78 -6.42 5.98 -11.67
C SER A 78 -6.88 7.42 -11.75
N LEU A 79 -5.98 8.28 -12.22
CA LEU A 79 -6.15 9.72 -12.29
C LEU A 79 -5.68 10.22 -13.65
N ALA A 80 -6.44 11.11 -14.25
CA ALA A 80 -6.02 11.90 -15.40
C ALA A 80 -6.06 13.39 -15.05
N LEU A 81 -4.98 14.10 -15.38
CA LEU A 81 -4.86 15.54 -15.23
C LEU A 81 -4.82 16.18 -16.62
N PHE A 82 -5.59 17.22 -16.82
CA PHE A 82 -5.69 17.94 -18.08
C PHE A 82 -5.32 19.40 -17.87
N GLN A 83 -4.41 19.90 -18.67
CA GLN A 83 -4.18 21.33 -18.84
C GLN A 83 -4.60 21.70 -20.24
N ILE A 84 -5.66 22.48 -20.36
CA ILE A 84 -6.27 22.80 -21.65
C ILE A 84 -5.38 23.77 -22.41
N GLY A 85 -4.90 23.35 -23.58
CA GLY A 85 -4.04 24.10 -24.44
C GLY A 85 -4.77 25.22 -25.20
N LYS A 86 -4.01 26.06 -25.94
CA LYS A 86 -4.54 27.09 -26.81
C LYS A 86 -4.89 26.58 -28.22
N GLN A 87 -4.34 25.43 -28.59
CA GLN A 87 -4.60 24.80 -29.88
C GLN A 87 -5.71 23.79 -29.78
N PRO A 88 -6.52 23.54 -30.81
CA PRO A 88 -7.53 22.51 -30.82
C PRO A 88 -6.87 21.11 -30.71
N LEU A 89 -7.59 20.12 -30.15
CA LEU A 89 -7.09 18.77 -29.87
C LEU A 89 -6.63 18.04 -31.16
N GLU A 90 -7.19 18.38 -32.32
CA GLU A 90 -6.80 17.82 -33.62
C GLU A 90 -5.34 18.15 -33.99
N LYS A 91 -4.75 19.15 -33.36
CA LYS A 91 -3.33 19.49 -33.52
C LYS A 91 -2.42 18.61 -32.65
N GLY A 92 -3.00 17.73 -31.84
CA GLY A 92 -2.30 16.83 -30.96
C GLY A 92 -2.26 17.31 -29.52
N MET A 93 -1.75 16.43 -28.66
CA MET A 93 -1.56 16.68 -27.23
C MET A 93 -0.24 16.08 -26.76
N ALA A 94 0.34 16.62 -25.72
CA ALA A 94 1.44 16.00 -25.00
C ALA A 94 0.84 15.11 -23.89
N ILE A 95 1.21 13.84 -23.86
CA ILE A 95 0.75 12.86 -22.86
C ILE A 95 1.95 12.43 -22.05
N LEU A 96 1.86 12.59 -20.71
CA LEU A 96 2.79 12.02 -19.74
C LEU A 96 2.04 10.93 -19.01
N GLY A 97 2.60 9.74 -18.93
CA GLY A 97 2.02 8.59 -18.24
C GLY A 97 3.00 8.00 -17.25
N ALA A 98 2.49 7.61 -16.09
CA ALA A 98 3.22 6.89 -15.07
C ALA A 98 2.28 5.89 -14.39
N HIS A 99 2.83 4.76 -13.94
CA HIS A 99 2.09 3.84 -13.09
C HIS A 99 2.18 4.29 -11.62
N ILE A 100 1.22 3.86 -10.81
CA ILE A 100 1.10 4.16 -9.39
C ILE A 100 0.90 2.91 -8.54
N ASP A 101 1.04 1.72 -9.15
CA ASP A 101 1.01 0.44 -8.47
C ASP A 101 2.44 0.01 -8.07
N SER A 102 2.56 -0.59 -6.90
CA SER A 102 3.81 -1.17 -6.39
C SER A 102 3.63 -2.67 -6.17
N PRO A 103 4.69 -3.48 -6.31
CA PRO A 103 4.63 -4.88 -5.92
C PRO A 103 4.27 -5.05 -4.45
N ARG A 104 3.29 -5.91 -4.15
CA ARG A 104 2.72 -6.11 -2.82
C ARG A 104 2.17 -7.53 -2.66
N LEU A 105 1.55 -7.79 -1.52
CA LEU A 105 0.73 -8.98 -1.32
C LEU A 105 -0.73 -8.54 -1.20
N ASP A 106 -1.62 -9.20 -1.94
CA ASP A 106 -3.06 -9.00 -1.83
C ASP A 106 -3.65 -10.07 -0.91
N ILE A 107 -4.52 -9.69 0.02
CA ILE A 107 -5.25 -10.64 0.87
C ILE A 107 -6.33 -11.31 0.02
N LYS A 108 -6.42 -12.65 0.09
CA LYS A 108 -7.44 -13.44 -0.63
C LYS A 108 -8.85 -13.21 -0.05
N GLN A 109 -9.90 -13.70 -0.75
CA GLN A 109 -11.30 -13.46 -0.37
C GLN A 109 -11.75 -14.26 0.87
N ASN A 110 -11.14 -15.41 1.16
CA ASN A 110 -11.39 -16.18 2.38
C ASN A 110 -10.04 -16.45 3.05
N PRO A 111 -9.41 -15.39 3.59
CA PRO A 111 -7.99 -15.48 3.89
C PRO A 111 -7.70 -16.04 5.28
N LEU A 112 -8.65 -15.91 6.23
CA LEU A 112 -8.38 -16.18 7.64
C LEU A 112 -8.49 -17.68 7.94
N TYR A 113 -7.39 -18.27 8.37
CA TYR A 113 -7.33 -19.65 8.80
C TYR A 113 -6.42 -19.82 10.03
N GLU A 114 -6.57 -20.93 10.72
CA GLU A 114 -5.71 -21.32 11.84
C GLU A 114 -4.99 -22.62 11.51
N ASP A 115 -3.70 -22.66 11.75
CA ASP A 115 -2.89 -23.86 11.70
C ASP A 115 -1.93 -23.89 12.89
N THR A 116 -1.84 -25.03 13.57
CA THR A 116 -0.97 -25.23 14.75
C THR A 116 -1.09 -24.13 15.82
N GLU A 117 -2.33 -23.72 16.13
CA GLU A 117 -2.65 -22.64 17.09
C GLU A 117 -2.07 -21.27 16.70
N LEU A 118 -1.90 -21.02 15.40
CA LEU A 118 -1.48 -19.75 14.85
C LEU A 118 -2.50 -19.30 13.79
N ALA A 119 -2.92 -18.05 13.85
CA ALA A 119 -3.83 -17.50 12.86
C ALA A 119 -3.07 -16.77 11.76
N TYR A 120 -3.47 -17.05 10.53
CA TYR A 120 -2.87 -16.51 9.31
C TYR A 120 -3.90 -15.85 8.41
N LEU A 121 -3.41 -14.92 7.58
CA LEU A 121 -4.11 -14.42 6.42
C LEU A 121 -3.42 -14.96 5.16
N ASP A 122 -4.15 -15.74 4.37
CA ASP A 122 -3.72 -16.25 3.06
C ASP A 122 -3.60 -15.11 2.07
N THR A 123 -2.49 -15.05 1.34
CA THR A 123 -2.16 -13.97 0.42
C THR A 123 -1.82 -14.44 -0.97
N HIS A 124 -1.83 -13.50 -1.90
CA HIS A 124 -1.29 -13.67 -3.24
C HIS A 124 -0.41 -12.48 -3.59
N TYR A 125 0.79 -12.72 -4.12
CA TYR A 125 1.67 -11.61 -4.51
C TYR A 125 1.24 -10.97 -5.83
N TYR A 126 1.29 -9.66 -5.85
CA TYR A 126 1.05 -8.82 -7.02
C TYR A 126 2.37 -8.28 -7.57
N GLY A 127 2.54 -8.39 -8.90
CA GLY A 127 3.75 -7.93 -9.57
C GLY A 127 4.96 -8.84 -9.36
N GLY A 128 6.12 -8.38 -9.75
CA GLY A 128 7.38 -9.13 -9.65
C GLY A 128 8.07 -8.88 -8.32
N ILE A 129 7.97 -9.80 -7.36
CA ILE A 129 8.66 -9.72 -6.07
C ILE A 129 9.79 -10.73 -5.95
N LYS A 130 10.82 -10.37 -5.20
CA LYS A 130 11.80 -11.31 -4.66
C LYS A 130 11.28 -11.80 -3.32
N LYS A 131 10.58 -12.94 -3.31
CA LYS A 131 9.83 -13.46 -2.16
C LYS A 131 10.65 -13.51 -0.86
N TYR A 132 11.92 -13.86 -0.96
CA TYR A 132 12.84 -13.91 0.19
C TYR A 132 13.13 -12.54 0.84
N GLN A 133 12.76 -11.42 0.19
CA GLN A 133 12.88 -10.09 0.78
C GLN A 133 11.65 -9.70 1.63
N TRP A 134 10.58 -10.47 1.57
CA TRP A 134 9.33 -10.19 2.25
C TRP A 134 9.20 -10.90 3.60
N VAL A 135 9.96 -11.96 3.81
CA VAL A 135 9.99 -12.65 5.11
C VAL A 135 10.71 -11.80 6.15
N THR A 136 10.25 -11.86 7.39
CA THR A 136 10.80 -11.13 8.56
C THR A 136 10.73 -9.60 8.47
N LEU A 137 10.09 -9.03 7.44
CA LEU A 137 9.82 -7.60 7.40
C LEU A 137 8.62 -7.24 8.28
N PRO A 138 8.65 -6.08 8.97
CA PRO A 138 7.44 -5.50 9.51
C PRO A 138 6.50 -5.13 8.36
N LEU A 139 5.26 -5.60 8.42
CA LEU A 139 4.24 -5.40 7.39
C LEU A 139 3.02 -4.69 7.96
N ALA A 140 2.34 -3.94 7.12
CA ALA A 140 1.11 -3.21 7.39
C ALA A 140 0.00 -3.65 6.44
N ILE A 141 -1.25 -3.48 6.86
CA ILE A 141 -2.44 -3.67 6.03
C ILE A 141 -2.93 -2.30 5.60
N HIS A 142 -3.15 -2.11 4.30
CA HIS A 142 -3.80 -0.96 3.71
C HIS A 142 -4.94 -1.40 2.80
N GLY A 143 -5.99 -0.62 2.72
CA GLY A 143 -7.05 -0.89 1.75
C GLY A 143 -8.42 -0.41 2.18
N VAL A 144 -9.43 -1.04 1.62
CA VAL A 144 -10.83 -0.67 1.85
C VAL A 144 -11.71 -1.91 2.00
N ILE A 145 -12.80 -1.75 2.74
CA ILE A 145 -13.88 -2.73 2.86
C ILE A 145 -15.14 -2.07 2.34
N ALA A 146 -15.88 -2.73 1.44
CA ALA A 146 -17.21 -2.31 1.02
C ALA A 146 -18.25 -3.12 1.79
N LYS A 147 -18.94 -2.46 2.72
CA LYS A 147 -19.95 -3.10 3.58
C LYS A 147 -21.25 -3.36 2.84
N LYS A 148 -22.09 -4.25 3.37
CA LYS A 148 -23.40 -4.63 2.78
C LYS A 148 -24.37 -3.45 2.62
N ASP A 149 -24.24 -2.40 3.42
CA ASP A 149 -25.04 -1.17 3.32
C ASP A 149 -24.53 -0.19 2.25
N GLY A 150 -23.46 -0.53 1.55
CA GLY A 150 -22.83 0.29 0.51
C GLY A 150 -21.79 1.29 1.04
N THR A 151 -21.55 1.34 2.33
CA THR A 151 -20.45 2.16 2.88
C THR A 151 -19.10 1.56 2.55
N VAL A 152 -18.10 2.43 2.35
CA VAL A 152 -16.71 2.03 2.10
C VAL A 152 -15.85 2.57 3.24
N GLN A 153 -15.17 1.68 3.92
CA GLN A 153 -14.30 1.99 5.05
C GLN A 153 -12.85 1.81 4.68
N ASP A 154 -12.03 2.83 4.93
CA ASP A 154 -10.56 2.74 4.81
C ASP A 154 -10.01 1.92 5.98
N ILE A 155 -9.11 0.98 5.70
CA ILE A 155 -8.40 0.16 6.68
C ILE A 155 -6.90 0.45 6.55
N ILE A 156 -6.28 0.86 7.66
CA ILE A 156 -4.83 1.02 7.79
C ILE A 156 -4.42 0.47 9.17
N ILE A 157 -3.57 -0.54 9.19
CA ILE A 157 -3.02 -1.15 10.41
C ILE A 157 -1.52 -1.32 10.23
N GLY A 158 -0.72 -0.90 11.21
CA GLY A 158 0.73 -1.10 11.22
C GLY A 158 1.55 0.14 10.88
N GLU A 159 0.92 1.31 10.73
CA GLU A 159 1.62 2.56 10.38
C GLU A 159 1.83 3.52 11.55
N LYS A 160 0.97 3.49 12.55
CA LYS A 160 1.12 4.31 13.74
C LYS A 160 2.11 3.68 14.71
N GLU A 161 2.72 4.47 15.56
CA GLU A 161 3.70 4.00 16.55
C GLU A 161 3.12 2.95 17.50
N ASP A 162 1.83 3.07 17.82
CA ASP A 162 1.10 2.16 18.71
C ASP A 162 0.43 0.99 17.97
N ASP A 163 0.45 0.98 16.64
CA ASP A 163 -0.14 -0.12 15.87
C ASP A 163 0.75 -1.38 15.96
N PRO A 164 0.15 -2.57 16.04
CA PRO A 164 0.90 -3.80 15.82
C PRO A 164 1.32 -3.91 14.36
N VAL A 165 2.52 -4.40 14.10
CA VAL A 165 2.95 -4.81 12.76
C VAL A 165 2.74 -6.30 12.58
N LEU A 166 2.59 -6.72 11.32
CA LEU A 166 2.44 -8.10 10.91
C LEU A 166 3.75 -8.64 10.34
N VAL A 167 3.86 -9.95 10.15
CA VAL A 167 5.08 -10.57 9.65
C VAL A 167 4.78 -11.86 8.88
N ILE A 168 5.59 -12.14 7.87
CA ILE A 168 5.75 -13.49 7.34
C ILE A 168 6.93 -14.11 8.11
N SER A 169 6.65 -15.17 8.86
CA SER A 169 7.69 -15.85 9.64
C SER A 169 8.67 -16.57 8.73
N ASP A 170 9.90 -16.76 9.21
CA ASP A 170 10.93 -17.53 8.53
C ASP A 170 11.66 -18.44 9.53
N LEU A 171 12.31 -19.46 9.02
CA LEU A 171 13.05 -20.41 9.82
C LEU A 171 14.37 -19.80 10.32
N VAL A 172 14.69 -20.07 11.59
CA VAL A 172 16.02 -19.76 12.11
C VAL A 172 17.07 -20.65 11.46
N LEU A 173 18.32 -20.18 11.39
CA LEU A 173 19.43 -20.83 10.69
C LEU A 173 19.55 -22.33 11.01
N HIS A 174 19.38 -22.73 12.25
CA HIS A 174 19.52 -24.12 12.68
C HIS A 174 18.43 -25.06 12.11
N LEU A 175 17.28 -24.52 11.70
CA LEU A 175 16.17 -25.29 11.14
C LEU A 175 16.07 -25.10 9.61
N SER A 176 16.81 -24.17 9.01
CA SER A 176 16.67 -23.79 7.62
C SER A 176 17.67 -24.46 6.67
N GLN A 177 18.41 -25.49 7.07
CA GLN A 177 19.48 -26.09 6.22
C GLN A 177 19.00 -26.50 4.84
N GLN A 178 17.86 -27.18 4.75
CA GLN A 178 17.27 -27.58 3.47
C GLN A 178 16.75 -26.38 2.66
N GLN A 179 16.34 -25.31 3.35
CA GLN A 179 15.86 -24.09 2.70
C GLN A 179 17.03 -23.33 2.07
N ILE A 180 18.14 -23.16 2.77
CA ILE A 180 19.30 -22.40 2.28
C ILE A 180 20.03 -23.07 1.10
N GLU A 181 19.83 -24.38 0.90
CA GLU A 181 20.35 -25.10 -0.27
C GLU A 181 19.54 -24.84 -1.55
N LYS A 182 18.33 -24.28 -1.41
CA LYS A 182 17.48 -23.95 -2.55
C LYS A 182 17.98 -22.71 -3.29
N LYS A 183 17.67 -22.64 -4.59
CA LYS A 183 17.93 -21.41 -5.37
C LYS A 183 17.06 -20.26 -4.83
N ALA A 184 17.57 -19.04 -4.84
CA ALA A 184 16.88 -17.87 -4.33
C ALA A 184 15.44 -17.67 -4.87
N GLY A 185 15.16 -18.07 -6.11
CA GLY A 185 13.82 -17.97 -6.71
C GLY A 185 12.77 -18.90 -6.11
N VAL A 186 13.21 -19.94 -5.37
CA VAL A 186 12.34 -20.98 -4.78
C VAL A 186 12.62 -21.20 -3.30
N VAL A 187 13.46 -20.38 -2.68
CA VAL A 187 13.78 -20.47 -1.25
C VAL A 187 12.58 -20.15 -0.38
N VAL A 188 11.73 -19.27 -0.85
CA VAL A 188 10.39 -18.97 -0.31
C VAL A 188 9.39 -19.23 -1.43
N GLU A 189 8.41 -20.06 -1.19
CA GLU A 189 7.35 -20.37 -2.14
C GLU A 189 6.25 -19.30 -2.10
N GLY A 190 5.49 -19.14 -3.20
CA GLY A 190 4.42 -18.13 -3.26
C GLY A 190 3.33 -18.38 -2.22
N GLU A 191 2.94 -19.64 -2.07
CA GLU A 191 1.95 -20.09 -1.09
C GLU A 191 2.48 -20.09 0.36
N GLY A 192 3.73 -19.74 0.59
CA GLY A 192 4.33 -19.57 1.92
C GLY A 192 4.45 -18.11 2.34
N LEU A 193 3.78 -17.20 1.62
CA LEU A 193 3.76 -15.76 1.95
C LEU A 193 2.56 -15.37 2.81
N ASP A 194 2.05 -16.31 3.62
CA ASP A 194 0.93 -16.05 4.51
C ASP A 194 1.35 -15.22 5.71
N ILE A 195 0.48 -14.30 6.06
CA ILE A 195 0.74 -13.32 7.11
C ILE A 195 0.34 -13.91 8.47
N LEU A 196 1.28 -14.05 9.36
CA LEU A 196 1.01 -14.37 10.76
C LEU A 196 0.37 -13.16 11.45
N VAL A 197 -0.87 -13.32 11.95
CA VAL A 197 -1.65 -12.22 12.53
C VAL A 197 -1.91 -12.39 14.02
N ALA A 198 -1.97 -13.60 14.54
CA ALA A 198 -2.20 -13.83 15.97
C ALA A 198 -1.71 -15.21 16.42
N THR A 199 -1.45 -15.30 17.74
CA THR A 199 -1.04 -16.55 18.41
C THR A 199 -1.77 -16.74 19.75
N LYS A 200 -2.61 -15.75 20.16
CA LYS A 200 -3.30 -15.77 21.43
C LYS A 200 -4.73 -16.27 21.24
N PRO A 201 -5.10 -17.39 21.88
CA PRO A 201 -6.44 -17.94 21.76
C PRO A 201 -7.50 -17.07 22.46
N LEU A 202 -8.72 -17.14 21.97
CA LEU A 202 -9.89 -16.59 22.66
C LEU A 202 -10.12 -17.36 23.97
N THR A 203 -10.40 -16.64 25.04
CA THR A 203 -10.70 -17.21 26.36
C THR A 203 -12.05 -16.70 26.85
N GLY A 204 -12.72 -17.49 27.70
CA GLY A 204 -14.00 -17.10 28.28
C GLY A 204 -15.23 -17.43 27.43
N ASN A 205 -15.06 -18.27 26.40
CA ASN A 205 -16.18 -18.80 25.61
C ASN A 205 -16.23 -20.32 25.81
N ASP A 206 -17.03 -20.75 26.80
CA ASP A 206 -17.15 -22.15 27.21
C ASP A 206 -17.55 -23.11 26.07
N GLU A 207 -18.26 -22.66 25.05
CA GLU A 207 -18.69 -23.50 23.92
C GLU A 207 -17.53 -23.74 22.94
N LEU A 208 -16.79 -22.71 22.57
CA LEU A 208 -15.61 -22.82 21.68
C LEU A 208 -14.45 -23.53 22.38
N GLU A 209 -14.24 -23.25 23.67
CA GLU A 209 -13.19 -23.90 24.45
C GLU A 209 -13.42 -25.42 24.59
N LYS A 210 -14.68 -25.87 24.66
CA LYS A 210 -15.01 -27.32 24.71
C LYS A 210 -14.72 -28.03 23.39
N GLU A 211 -14.80 -27.34 22.28
CA GLU A 211 -14.51 -27.94 20.98
C GLU A 211 -13.01 -27.92 20.64
N GLU A 212 -12.21 -27.16 21.40
CA GLU A 212 -10.76 -26.98 21.19
C GLU A 212 -10.37 -26.67 19.74
N LYS A 213 -11.22 -25.92 19.02
CA LYS A 213 -11.03 -25.64 17.61
C LYS A 213 -10.95 -24.14 17.30
N GLU A 214 -9.94 -23.78 16.53
CA GLU A 214 -9.77 -22.45 15.91
C GLU A 214 -9.94 -21.28 16.90
N LEU A 215 -9.45 -21.44 18.15
CA LEU A 215 -9.59 -20.41 19.19
C LEU A 215 -8.79 -19.14 18.88
N VAL A 216 -7.66 -19.26 18.18
CA VAL A 216 -6.86 -18.11 17.76
C VAL A 216 -7.54 -17.37 16.61
N LYS A 217 -8.11 -18.10 15.65
CA LYS A 217 -8.94 -17.53 14.59
C LYS A 217 -10.14 -16.80 15.18
N ALA A 218 -10.83 -17.41 16.15
CA ALA A 218 -11.97 -16.79 16.83
C ALA A 218 -11.58 -15.47 17.53
N ALA A 219 -10.40 -15.42 18.15
CA ALA A 219 -9.88 -14.19 18.74
C ALA A 219 -9.65 -13.08 17.68
N VAL A 220 -9.14 -13.44 16.50
CA VAL A 220 -8.97 -12.48 15.38
C VAL A 220 -10.33 -11.98 14.90
N VAL A 221 -11.32 -12.86 14.70
CA VAL A 221 -12.68 -12.46 14.28
C VAL A 221 -13.30 -11.50 15.29
N GLN A 222 -13.15 -11.78 16.58
CA GLN A 222 -13.63 -10.86 17.62
C GLN A 222 -12.91 -9.50 17.55
N PHE A 223 -11.59 -9.51 17.40
CA PHE A 223 -10.81 -8.27 17.25
C PHE A 223 -11.28 -7.43 16.04
N LEU A 224 -11.50 -8.06 14.88
CA LEU A 224 -11.98 -7.40 13.67
C LEU A 224 -13.34 -6.74 13.91
N LYS A 225 -14.26 -7.44 14.59
CA LYS A 225 -15.58 -6.93 14.92
C LYS A 225 -15.53 -5.76 15.90
N GLU A 226 -14.79 -5.87 16.98
CA GLU A 226 -14.75 -4.86 18.04
C GLU A 226 -13.98 -3.59 17.65
N ASN A 227 -12.91 -3.72 16.85
CA ASN A 227 -12.02 -2.61 16.55
C ASN A 227 -12.21 -2.01 15.15
N LEU A 228 -12.70 -2.81 14.21
CA LEU A 228 -12.85 -2.41 12.81
C LEU A 228 -14.30 -2.47 12.32
N ASP A 229 -15.24 -2.87 13.17
CA ASP A 229 -16.64 -3.13 12.77
C ASP A 229 -16.71 -4.01 11.51
N MET A 230 -15.87 -5.05 11.47
CA MET A 230 -15.68 -5.95 10.35
C MET A 230 -16.07 -7.37 10.73
N GLU A 231 -16.83 -8.04 9.89
CA GLU A 231 -17.14 -9.46 9.99
C GLU A 231 -16.27 -10.27 9.00
N GLU A 232 -16.12 -11.58 9.23
CA GLU A 232 -15.31 -12.44 8.34
C GLU A 232 -15.81 -12.42 6.89
N GLU A 233 -17.13 -12.29 6.67
CA GLU A 233 -17.73 -12.17 5.34
C GLU A 233 -17.30 -10.89 4.59
N ASP A 234 -16.89 -9.84 5.30
CA ASP A 234 -16.49 -8.57 4.67
C ASP A 234 -15.19 -8.70 3.88
N PHE A 235 -14.39 -9.75 4.12
CA PHE A 235 -13.24 -10.06 3.26
C PHE A 235 -13.63 -10.32 1.81
N LEU A 236 -14.85 -10.81 1.52
CA LEU A 236 -15.34 -11.05 0.16
C LEU A 236 -15.45 -9.76 -0.68
N SER A 237 -15.67 -8.63 -0.04
CA SER A 237 -15.82 -7.31 -0.66
C SER A 237 -14.70 -6.35 -0.27
N ALA A 238 -13.66 -6.87 0.37
CA ALA A 238 -12.48 -6.10 0.75
C ALA A 238 -11.46 -6.06 -0.39
N GLU A 239 -10.72 -4.96 -0.44
CA GLU A 239 -9.49 -4.83 -1.19
C GLU A 239 -8.41 -4.43 -0.17
N LEU A 240 -7.70 -5.44 0.34
CA LEU A 240 -6.70 -5.29 1.39
C LEU A 240 -5.34 -5.72 0.86
N GLU A 241 -4.38 -4.85 1.01
CA GLU A 241 -3.02 -4.97 0.52
C GLU A 241 -2.04 -5.00 1.69
N ILE A 242 -1.10 -5.92 1.66
CA ILE A 242 0.00 -6.02 2.62
C ILE A 242 1.21 -5.34 2.02
N VAL A 243 1.74 -4.38 2.74
CA VAL A 243 2.87 -3.55 2.33
C VAL A 243 3.92 -3.45 3.44
N PRO A 244 5.18 -3.16 3.13
CA PRO A 244 6.18 -2.86 4.16
C PRO A 244 5.73 -1.70 5.07
N ALA A 245 5.74 -1.95 6.38
CA ALA A 245 5.38 -0.96 7.39
C ALA A 245 6.46 0.11 7.55
N GLY A 246 6.05 1.29 8.01
CA GLY A 246 6.95 2.38 8.37
C GLY A 246 7.15 3.41 7.28
N LYS A 247 7.89 4.45 7.64
CA LYS A 247 8.04 5.67 6.84
C LYS A 247 9.29 5.63 5.97
N ALA A 248 9.24 6.35 4.85
CA ALA A 248 10.41 6.65 4.04
C ALA A 248 11.44 7.47 4.84
N ARG A 249 12.71 7.17 4.65
CA ARG A 249 13.82 7.80 5.38
C ARG A 249 14.95 8.19 4.45
N ASP A 250 15.72 9.19 4.86
CA ASP A 250 17.02 9.43 4.27
C ASP A 250 17.92 8.23 4.52
N CYS A 251 18.73 7.88 3.52
CA CYS A 251 19.63 6.76 3.54
C CYS A 251 21.05 7.24 3.20
N GLY A 252 22.03 6.58 3.81
CA GLY A 252 23.45 6.99 3.76
C GLY A 252 23.80 7.97 4.88
N LEU A 253 25.10 8.01 5.25
CA LEU A 253 25.57 8.92 6.29
C LEU A 253 25.47 10.39 5.87
N ASP A 254 25.53 10.64 4.59
CA ASP A 254 25.39 11.96 3.94
C ASP A 254 23.96 12.31 3.59
N ARG A 255 22.98 11.42 3.85
CA ARG A 255 21.56 11.57 3.55
C ARG A 255 21.24 11.81 2.07
N SER A 256 22.10 11.33 1.18
CA SER A 256 22.00 11.57 -0.27
C SER A 256 21.01 10.65 -1.00
N MET A 257 20.41 9.71 -0.30
CA MET A 257 19.47 8.72 -0.85
C MET A 257 18.21 8.67 0.00
N VAL A 258 17.15 8.09 -0.56
CA VAL A 258 15.90 7.79 0.14
C VAL A 258 15.68 6.28 0.13
N ILE A 259 15.26 5.72 1.24
CA ILE A 259 14.74 4.37 1.34
C ILE A 259 13.28 4.43 1.80
N GLY A 260 12.40 3.73 1.10
CA GLY A 260 10.97 3.68 1.39
C GLY A 260 10.28 2.66 0.50
N TYR A 261 8.98 2.49 0.73
CA TYR A 261 8.10 1.69 -0.11
C TYR A 261 7.07 2.63 -0.77
N GLY A 262 6.75 2.36 -2.02
CA GLY A 262 5.78 3.14 -2.82
C GLY A 262 6.33 3.51 -4.20
N GLN A 263 5.60 4.36 -4.92
CA GLN A 263 5.92 4.83 -6.26
C GLN A 263 6.31 6.29 -6.30
#